data_54657e4ce3ab79e0de0c1c175c068dad
#
_entry.id   54657e4ce3ab79e0de0c1c175c068dad
#
_cell.length_a   1.000
_cell.length_b   1.000
_cell.length_c   1.000
_cell.angle_alpha   90.00
_cell.angle_beta   90.00
_cell.angle_gamma   90.00
#
_symmetry.space_group_name_H-M   'P 1'
#
loop_
_entity.id
_entity.type
_entity.pdbx_description
1 polymer ?
#
loop_
_entity_poly.entity_id
_entity_poly.type
_entity_poly.pdbx_seq_one_letter_code
_entity_poly.pdbx_strand_id
1 'polypeptide(L)'
;MLNASPLNAVPLNGVAGTAEPEYIVRGQSFVWALRVLVSGVNLTAKLTGTVTVDREEGAAGIASFDLYIAPGVVVVPPDWKGRPVSIDYISTRQGATTEARRYTGQISIANWNPVSRLLSCECSDQLQQRVEGMTVSAIDALVGGYWSADVFEPVEGRSHWDYALERLSTRPVSLDSSPAGELRVTSWYAVSPHFIYGPGTTLYQTVELQQSDLDESTNRVEIEFSYRYSRLWQLNERYIWRHPGTLGLDDLAGFCQWRTDPTELPQIGMVEDAASGNGQTVLNPDYYLLPLTLADPCGTGVGWTNIYDDLLLGVDWTGARRWVQTVTETYSLTLATAAGEVDATKIVQRSSATVNVESDQAEAWTDGPISGSGGVFDLANDVRRNAAMTAALRMGQVEIISAHREATVSWQVPTSLAIGVDLVHTLQVTDQGVNASGKCRRIVDSFDLGSGTALTTISIAIMRGGGVSDPLTLPGRLGLGQGSEGGGSVPANELATQLGGRTGLPAYDENLDGFSGNYSQNNPNAEQFPRRLIAPAAEIPAEQRDEELLDASVLYRVGIPNDLLEL
;
A
#
# COMPACT_ATOMS: atom_id res chain seq x y z
N MET A 1 8.46 4.19 46.14
CA MET A 1 9.84 3.98 45.65
C MET A 1 10.21 5.12 44.71
N LEU A 2 10.51 6.30 45.26
CA LEU A 2 10.80 7.54 44.51
C LEU A 2 12.28 7.91 44.48
N ASN A 3 13.17 7.04 44.96
CA ASN A 3 14.60 7.35 45.13
C ASN A 3 15.53 6.24 44.58
N ALA A 4 15.10 5.50 43.55
CA ALA A 4 15.95 4.44 42.97
C ALA A 4 16.90 4.95 41.86
N SER A 5 16.79 6.21 41.44
CA SER A 5 17.70 6.80 40.44
C SER A 5 17.88 8.30 40.72
N PRO A 6 19.07 8.88 40.51
CA PRO A 6 19.28 10.32 40.57
C PRO A 6 18.32 11.05 39.61
N LEU A 7 17.74 12.15 40.07
CA LEU A 7 16.73 12.95 39.35
C LEU A 7 17.16 13.41 37.94
N ASN A 8 18.45 13.33 37.61
CA ASN A 8 19.02 13.73 36.31
C ASN A 8 19.48 12.56 35.43
N ALA A 9 19.23 11.31 35.85
CA ALA A 9 19.69 10.14 35.10
C ALA A 9 18.67 9.58 34.12
N VAL A 10 17.41 10.09 34.14
CA VAL A 10 16.35 9.66 33.22
C VAL A 10 15.68 10.90 32.66
N PRO A 11 15.49 11.01 31.34
CA PRO A 11 14.66 12.06 30.73
C PRO A 11 13.26 12.03 31.37
N LEU A 12 12.65 13.17 31.62
CA LEU A 12 11.33 13.30 32.27
C LEU A 12 10.20 12.51 31.61
N ASN A 13 10.41 12.06 30.34
CA ASN A 13 9.50 11.21 29.57
C ASN A 13 10.15 9.86 29.14
N GLY A 14 11.25 9.47 29.80
CA GLY A 14 11.91 8.20 29.51
C GLY A 14 11.16 7.03 30.15
N VAL A 15 10.99 5.95 29.42
CA VAL A 15 10.52 4.68 29.95
C VAL A 15 11.48 4.27 31.07
N ALA A 16 10.96 4.13 32.29
CA ALA A 16 11.76 3.63 33.43
C ALA A 16 12.30 2.24 33.07
N GLY A 17 13.62 2.11 32.95
CA GLY A 17 14.26 0.81 32.81
C GLY A 17 15.30 0.65 31.70
N THR A 18 16.01 1.70 31.26
CA THR A 18 17.29 1.43 30.60
C THR A 18 18.26 0.98 31.70
N ALA A 19 18.48 -0.35 31.77
CA ALA A 19 19.55 -0.89 32.58
C ALA A 19 20.86 -0.17 32.24
N GLU A 20 21.67 0.16 33.23
CA GLU A 20 23.02 0.69 32.97
C GLU A 20 23.77 -0.31 32.09
N PRO A 21 24.57 0.16 31.10
CA PRO A 21 25.34 -0.75 30.25
C PRO A 21 26.28 -1.61 31.08
N GLU A 22 26.36 -2.90 30.76
CA GLU A 22 27.29 -3.80 31.44
C GLU A 22 28.69 -3.62 30.88
N TYR A 23 29.61 -3.17 31.75
CA TYR A 23 31.04 -3.06 31.45
C TYR A 23 31.71 -4.40 31.58
N ILE A 24 32.30 -4.88 30.54
CA ILE A 24 33.04 -6.15 30.53
C ILE A 24 34.42 -5.97 31.17
N VAL A 25 34.71 -6.75 32.18
CA VAL A 25 35.90 -6.59 33.03
C VAL A 25 36.98 -7.63 32.71
N ARG A 26 38.26 -7.20 32.69
CA ARG A 26 39.45 -8.03 32.45
C ARG A 26 39.78 -9.01 33.58
N GLY A 27 40.65 -9.96 33.25
CA GLY A 27 41.44 -10.72 34.22
C GLY A 27 40.67 -11.77 34.99
N GLN A 28 39.59 -12.27 34.43
CA GLN A 28 38.82 -13.35 35.02
C GLN A 28 39.09 -14.66 34.28
N SER A 29 39.30 -15.75 35.04
CA SER A 29 39.36 -17.09 34.47
C SER A 29 38.00 -17.76 34.57
N PHE A 30 37.63 -18.44 33.49
CA PHE A 30 36.36 -19.18 33.39
C PHE A 30 36.67 -20.65 33.03
N VAL A 31 35.95 -21.56 33.66
CA VAL A 31 35.84 -22.93 33.19
C VAL A 31 34.54 -23.04 32.45
N TRP A 32 34.58 -23.57 31.24
CA TRP A 32 33.40 -23.71 30.42
C TRP A 32 33.10 -25.16 30.04
N ALA A 33 31.83 -25.41 29.75
CA ALA A 33 31.34 -26.67 29.20
C ALA A 33 30.19 -26.39 28.26
N LEU A 34 29.92 -27.31 27.33
CA LEU A 34 28.71 -27.31 26.53
C LEU A 34 27.73 -28.38 27.03
N ARG A 35 26.45 -28.12 26.80
CA ARG A 35 25.41 -29.14 26.87
C ARG A 35 24.67 -29.16 25.55
N VAL A 36 24.77 -30.27 24.81
CA VAL A 36 24.06 -30.47 23.55
C VAL A 36 23.00 -31.54 23.75
N LEU A 37 21.75 -31.16 23.58
CA LEU A 37 20.61 -32.05 23.64
C LEU A 37 20.06 -32.27 22.22
N VAL A 38 19.87 -33.53 21.84
CA VAL A 38 19.20 -33.92 20.59
C VAL A 38 17.98 -34.76 20.95
N SER A 39 16.79 -34.31 20.57
CA SER A 39 15.51 -34.91 21.01
C SER A 39 15.41 -35.05 22.54
N GLY A 40 15.96 -34.10 23.30
CA GLY A 40 15.99 -34.13 24.76
C GLY A 40 17.07 -35.05 25.37
N VAL A 41 17.80 -35.83 24.57
CA VAL A 41 18.89 -36.70 25.04
C VAL A 41 20.19 -35.92 25.05
N ASN A 42 20.90 -35.96 26.18
CA ASN A 42 22.21 -35.33 26.33
C ASN A 42 23.29 -36.11 25.59
N LEU A 43 23.83 -35.53 24.51
CA LEU A 43 24.90 -36.14 23.69
C LEU A 43 26.27 -35.46 23.90
N THR A 44 26.41 -34.60 24.88
CA THR A 44 27.64 -33.84 25.16
C THR A 44 28.88 -34.69 25.23
N ALA A 45 28.80 -35.88 25.84
CA ALA A 45 29.94 -36.82 25.96
C ALA A 45 30.38 -37.46 24.62
N LYS A 46 29.58 -37.27 23.56
CA LYS A 46 29.87 -37.80 22.21
C LYS A 46 30.39 -36.71 21.27
N LEU A 47 30.38 -35.43 21.70
CA LEU A 47 30.88 -34.32 20.91
C LEU A 47 32.38 -34.47 20.65
N THR A 48 32.79 -34.08 19.45
CA THR A 48 34.20 -34.02 19.05
C THR A 48 34.40 -32.88 18.07
N GLY A 49 35.65 -32.41 17.92
CA GLY A 49 35.96 -31.31 17.01
C GLY A 49 35.45 -29.97 17.49
N THR A 50 34.96 -29.17 16.57
CA THR A 50 34.47 -27.83 16.83
C THR A 50 32.94 -27.77 16.71
N VAL A 51 32.30 -27.17 17.70
CA VAL A 51 30.87 -26.84 17.64
C VAL A 51 30.77 -25.37 17.27
N THR A 52 29.97 -25.03 16.23
CA THR A 52 29.74 -23.68 15.82
C THR A 52 28.26 -23.30 15.93
N VAL A 53 27.99 -22.06 16.30
CA VAL A 53 26.65 -21.48 16.26
C VAL A 53 26.78 -20.10 15.58
N ASP A 54 26.07 -19.93 14.49
CA ASP A 54 26.06 -18.68 13.71
C ASP A 54 24.64 -18.11 13.66
N ARG A 55 24.49 -16.91 14.15
CA ARG A 55 23.22 -16.18 14.17
C ARG A 55 23.44 -14.80 13.59
N GLU A 56 22.68 -14.50 12.57
CA GLU A 56 22.69 -13.21 11.88
C GLU A 56 21.27 -12.65 11.80
N GLU A 57 21.13 -11.34 11.86
CA GLU A 57 19.82 -10.70 11.70
C GLU A 57 19.25 -10.95 10.31
N GLY A 58 17.95 -11.20 10.23
CA GLY A 58 17.25 -11.48 8.97
C GLY A 58 17.57 -12.82 8.34
N ALA A 59 18.35 -13.66 9.01
CA ALA A 59 18.74 -14.98 8.51
C ALA A 59 18.38 -16.09 9.51
N ALA A 60 18.25 -17.31 9.01
CA ALA A 60 18.08 -18.48 9.84
C ALA A 60 19.36 -18.74 10.66
N GLY A 61 19.22 -18.97 11.96
CA GLY A 61 20.31 -19.41 12.81
C GLY A 61 20.78 -20.81 12.41
N ILE A 62 22.09 -20.98 12.32
CA ILE A 62 22.74 -22.24 11.92
C ILE A 62 23.63 -22.73 13.06
N ALA A 63 23.68 -24.04 13.25
CA ALA A 63 24.66 -24.64 14.13
C ALA A 63 25.25 -25.90 13.52
N SER A 64 26.52 -26.19 13.80
CA SER A 64 27.16 -27.45 13.39
C SER A 64 27.92 -28.10 14.53
N PHE A 65 27.91 -29.43 14.55
CA PHE A 65 28.67 -30.22 15.49
C PHE A 65 28.88 -31.67 14.99
N ASP A 66 29.94 -32.30 15.46
CA ASP A 66 30.26 -33.66 15.17
C ASP A 66 30.06 -34.57 16.39
N LEU A 67 29.44 -35.73 16.17
CA LEU A 67 29.23 -36.76 17.20
C LEU A 67 30.05 -38.02 16.87
N TYR A 68 30.88 -38.46 17.80
CA TYR A 68 31.49 -39.78 17.73
C TYR A 68 30.52 -40.86 18.17
N ILE A 69 30.26 -41.81 17.30
CA ILE A 69 29.38 -42.96 17.57
C ILE A 69 30.19 -44.22 17.80
N ALA A 70 30.08 -44.80 19.00
CA ALA A 70 30.85 -45.96 19.40
C ALA A 70 30.64 -47.17 18.46
N PRO A 71 31.65 -48.05 18.28
CA PRO A 71 31.50 -49.29 17.54
C PRO A 71 30.33 -50.13 18.04
N GLY A 72 29.65 -50.83 17.11
CA GLY A 72 28.47 -51.64 17.42
C GLY A 72 27.13 -50.91 17.40
N VAL A 73 27.12 -49.57 17.37
CA VAL A 73 25.90 -48.79 17.21
C VAL A 73 25.61 -48.58 15.71
N VAL A 74 24.40 -48.94 15.29
CA VAL A 74 23.91 -48.69 13.93
C VAL A 74 23.51 -47.25 13.80
N VAL A 75 23.95 -46.58 12.73
CA VAL A 75 23.59 -45.19 12.40
C VAL A 75 22.81 -45.19 11.10
N VAL A 76 21.62 -44.61 11.14
CA VAL A 76 20.78 -44.37 9.98
C VAL A 76 20.66 -42.85 9.82
N PRO A 77 21.45 -42.20 8.95
CA PRO A 77 21.50 -40.73 8.87
C PRO A 77 20.13 -40.06 8.62
N PRO A 78 19.23 -40.63 7.79
CA PRO A 78 17.89 -40.03 7.61
C PRO A 78 17.07 -39.88 8.90
N ASP A 79 17.25 -40.80 9.86
CA ASP A 79 16.53 -40.77 11.15
C ASP A 79 16.97 -39.61 12.06
N TRP A 80 18.06 -38.94 11.74
CA TRP A 80 18.57 -37.80 12.48
C TRP A 80 17.99 -36.49 12.00
N LYS A 81 17.52 -36.43 10.76
CA LYS A 81 16.90 -35.22 10.19
C LYS A 81 15.60 -34.87 10.93
N GLY A 82 15.37 -33.57 11.16
CA GLY A 82 14.20 -33.06 11.87
C GLY A 82 14.25 -33.24 13.39
N ARG A 83 15.30 -33.86 13.95
CA ARG A 83 15.43 -33.95 15.41
C ARG A 83 15.70 -32.60 16.03
N PRO A 84 14.95 -32.19 17.07
CA PRO A 84 15.18 -30.91 17.76
C PRO A 84 16.55 -30.96 18.47
N VAL A 85 17.23 -29.81 18.38
CA VAL A 85 18.57 -29.60 18.96
C VAL A 85 18.53 -28.36 19.83
N SER A 86 19.21 -28.45 20.97
CA SER A 86 19.53 -27.25 21.75
C SER A 86 20.99 -27.30 22.22
N ILE A 87 21.65 -26.15 22.20
CA ILE A 87 23.05 -25.98 22.60
C ILE A 87 23.08 -24.90 23.70
N ASP A 88 23.56 -25.33 24.88
CA ASP A 88 23.74 -24.45 26.05
C ASP A 88 25.24 -24.30 26.33
N TYR A 89 25.66 -23.06 26.58
CA TYR A 89 26.98 -22.74 27.08
C TYR A 89 26.91 -22.60 28.61
N ILE A 90 27.78 -23.28 29.30
CA ILE A 90 27.85 -23.29 30.74
C ILE A 90 29.20 -22.69 31.15
N SER A 91 29.19 -21.64 31.92
CA SER A 91 30.38 -20.95 32.43
C SER A 91 30.42 -21.04 33.93
N THR A 92 31.53 -21.50 34.49
CA THR A 92 31.74 -21.50 35.92
C THR A 92 32.84 -20.53 36.30
N ARG A 93 32.50 -19.59 37.17
CA ARG A 93 33.39 -18.52 37.69
C ARG A 93 33.34 -18.54 39.18
N GLN A 94 34.50 -18.73 39.87
CA GLN A 94 34.59 -18.68 41.33
C GLN A 94 33.53 -19.57 42.04
N GLY A 95 33.18 -20.71 41.42
CA GLY A 95 32.20 -21.64 41.94
C GLY A 95 30.73 -21.29 41.58
N ALA A 96 30.46 -20.13 41.01
CA ALA A 96 29.15 -19.80 40.49
C ALA A 96 29.02 -20.25 39.03
N THR A 97 27.96 -20.97 38.70
CA THR A 97 27.70 -21.51 37.36
C THR A 97 26.59 -20.69 36.69
N THR A 98 26.86 -20.15 35.50
CA THR A 98 25.90 -19.47 34.64
C THR A 98 25.68 -20.32 33.40
N GLU A 99 24.43 -20.57 33.05
CA GLU A 99 24.04 -21.32 31.87
C GLU A 99 23.30 -20.37 30.91
N ALA A 100 23.67 -20.42 29.63
CA ALA A 100 23.01 -19.62 28.59
C ALA A 100 22.72 -20.47 27.36
N ARG A 101 21.47 -20.44 26.91
CA ARG A 101 21.06 -21.00 25.63
C ARG A 101 21.74 -20.21 24.51
N ARG A 102 22.45 -20.94 23.62
CA ARG A 102 23.10 -20.33 22.43
C ARG A 102 22.33 -20.63 21.16
N TYR A 103 21.68 -21.82 21.11
CA TYR A 103 20.97 -22.26 19.92
C TYR A 103 19.79 -23.17 20.25
N THR A 104 18.73 -23.02 19.48
CA THR A 104 17.57 -23.94 19.42
C THR A 104 17.14 -24.07 17.96
N GLY A 105 17.10 -25.32 17.46
CA GLY A 105 16.71 -25.60 16.08
C GLY A 105 16.53 -27.10 15.86
N GLN A 106 16.73 -27.55 14.63
CA GLN A 106 16.58 -28.93 14.20
C GLN A 106 17.76 -29.35 13.31
N ILE A 107 18.10 -30.61 13.27
CA ILE A 107 19.09 -31.16 12.35
C ILE A 107 18.50 -31.13 10.93
N SER A 108 19.11 -30.37 10.04
CA SER A 108 18.76 -30.29 8.61
C SER A 108 19.52 -31.32 7.79
N ILE A 109 20.82 -31.49 8.08
CA ILE A 109 21.72 -32.40 7.38
C ILE A 109 22.44 -33.27 8.43
N ALA A 110 22.51 -34.58 8.15
CA ALA A 110 23.27 -35.51 8.94
C ALA A 110 24.16 -36.37 8.01
N ASN A 111 25.47 -36.19 8.07
CA ASN A 111 26.45 -36.88 7.25
C ASN A 111 27.20 -37.91 8.11
N TRP A 112 27.22 -39.17 7.67
CA TRP A 112 27.86 -40.24 8.37
C TRP A 112 29.14 -40.72 7.69
N ASN A 113 30.24 -40.72 8.44
CA ASN A 113 31.49 -41.35 8.01
C ASN A 113 31.72 -42.63 8.79
N PRO A 114 31.61 -43.83 8.16
CA PRO A 114 31.74 -45.11 8.85
C PRO A 114 33.17 -45.43 9.28
N VAL A 115 34.18 -44.81 8.64
CA VAL A 115 35.60 -45.08 8.96
C VAL A 115 36.00 -44.32 10.22
N SER A 116 35.74 -43.04 10.29
CA SER A 116 36.02 -42.21 11.47
C SER A 116 34.95 -42.35 12.56
N ARG A 117 33.82 -42.96 12.24
CA ARG A 117 32.66 -43.07 13.14
C ARG A 117 32.10 -41.72 13.57
N LEU A 118 32.18 -40.73 12.67
CA LEU A 118 31.69 -39.40 12.90
C LEU A 118 30.34 -39.17 12.20
N LEU A 119 29.40 -38.63 12.95
CA LEU A 119 28.14 -38.10 12.45
C LEU A 119 28.21 -36.58 12.51
N SER A 120 28.39 -35.96 11.35
CA SER A 120 28.42 -34.50 11.22
C SER A 120 26.98 -33.98 11.05
N CYS A 121 26.54 -33.12 11.96
CA CYS A 121 25.21 -32.54 12.01
C CYS A 121 25.27 -31.07 11.68
N GLU A 122 24.49 -30.66 10.69
CA GLU A 122 24.19 -29.26 10.41
C GLU A 122 22.74 -28.99 10.81
N CYS A 123 22.51 -27.90 11.55
CA CYS A 123 21.23 -27.57 12.13
C CYS A 123 20.77 -26.21 11.62
N SER A 124 19.47 -26.04 11.47
CA SER A 124 18.81 -24.76 11.20
C SER A 124 17.65 -24.53 12.18
N ASP A 125 17.41 -23.29 12.55
CA ASP A 125 16.23 -22.90 13.35
C ASP A 125 14.94 -22.86 12.50
N GLN A 126 15.07 -23.13 11.19
CA GLN A 126 13.97 -23.21 10.23
C GLN A 126 13.10 -21.94 10.16
N LEU A 127 13.73 -20.77 10.29
CA LEU A 127 13.03 -19.47 10.25
C LEU A 127 12.00 -19.38 9.12
N GLN A 128 12.44 -19.67 7.87
CA GLN A 128 11.58 -19.61 6.69
C GLN A 128 10.40 -20.59 6.79
N GLN A 129 10.65 -21.86 7.10
CA GLN A 129 9.61 -22.90 7.15
C GLN A 129 8.58 -22.62 8.27
N ARG A 130 9.03 -22.02 9.35
CA ARG A 130 8.15 -21.65 10.48
C ARG A 130 7.21 -20.52 10.08
N VAL A 131 7.72 -19.50 9.38
CA VAL A 131 6.90 -18.39 8.85
C VAL A 131 5.95 -18.89 7.77
N GLU A 132 6.42 -19.79 6.88
CA GLU A 132 5.60 -20.43 5.85
C GLU A 132 4.41 -21.20 6.44
N GLY A 133 4.58 -21.78 7.61
CA GLY A 133 3.50 -22.47 8.34
C GLY A 133 2.53 -21.55 9.10
N MET A 134 2.76 -20.25 9.14
CA MET A 134 1.90 -19.29 9.84
C MET A 134 0.70 -18.87 8.98
N THR A 135 -0.37 -18.42 9.63
CA THR A 135 -1.47 -17.73 8.94
C THR A 135 -1.09 -16.31 8.60
N VAL A 136 -1.71 -15.74 7.56
CA VAL A 136 -1.50 -14.34 7.15
C VAL A 136 -1.70 -13.37 8.33
N SER A 137 -2.77 -13.54 9.11
CA SER A 137 -3.02 -12.69 10.28
C SER A 137 -1.97 -12.81 11.39
N ALA A 138 -1.36 -13.98 11.55
CA ALA A 138 -0.28 -14.18 12.51
C ALA A 138 1.02 -13.52 12.03
N ILE A 139 1.29 -13.53 10.72
CA ILE A 139 2.39 -12.80 10.10
C ILE A 139 2.19 -11.30 10.28
N ASP A 140 0.98 -10.79 10.01
CA ASP A 140 0.65 -9.38 10.18
C ASP A 140 0.91 -8.91 11.62
N ALA A 141 0.50 -9.72 12.59
CA ALA A 141 0.74 -9.41 14.01
C ALA A 141 2.22 -9.44 14.40
N LEU A 142 3.00 -10.37 13.81
CA LEU A 142 4.44 -10.51 14.10
C LEU A 142 5.27 -9.42 13.42
N VAL A 143 5.08 -9.25 12.11
CA VAL A 143 5.93 -8.41 11.26
C VAL A 143 5.45 -6.96 11.27
N GLY A 144 4.14 -6.74 11.27
CA GLY A 144 3.54 -5.42 11.04
C GLY A 144 3.85 -4.93 9.63
N GLY A 145 4.20 -3.63 9.52
CA GLY A 145 4.55 -3.02 8.23
C GLY A 145 3.34 -2.70 7.35
N TYR A 146 3.62 -2.16 6.17
CA TYR A 146 2.62 -1.76 5.18
C TYR A 146 2.62 -2.76 4.02
N TRP A 147 1.48 -2.92 3.40
CA TRP A 147 1.34 -3.81 2.25
C TRP A 147 0.19 -3.34 1.36
N SER A 148 0.34 -3.50 0.05
CA SER A 148 -0.69 -3.22 -0.94
C SER A 148 -0.55 -4.19 -2.10
N ALA A 149 -1.67 -4.71 -2.60
CA ALA A 149 -1.71 -5.57 -3.79
C ALA A 149 -1.34 -4.83 -5.09
N ASP A 150 -1.27 -3.51 -5.06
CA ASP A 150 -0.85 -2.68 -6.20
C ASP A 150 0.68 -2.51 -6.26
N VAL A 151 1.37 -2.80 -5.16
CA VAL A 151 2.85 -2.70 -5.03
C VAL A 151 3.48 -4.09 -5.00
N PHE A 152 2.79 -5.03 -4.37
CA PHE A 152 3.24 -6.41 -4.17
C PHE A 152 2.29 -7.39 -4.85
N GLU A 153 2.73 -8.62 -4.98
CA GLU A 153 1.88 -9.68 -5.51
C GLU A 153 0.72 -10.03 -4.56
N PRO A 154 -0.44 -10.45 -5.06
CA PRO A 154 -1.54 -10.93 -4.23
C PRO A 154 -1.09 -12.07 -3.30
N VAL A 155 -1.63 -12.12 -2.08
CA VAL A 155 -1.24 -13.10 -1.06
C VAL A 155 -1.73 -14.51 -1.37
N GLU A 156 -2.82 -14.65 -2.12
CA GLU A 156 -3.45 -15.93 -2.40
C GLU A 156 -2.57 -16.83 -3.28
N GLY A 157 -2.30 -18.05 -2.79
CA GLY A 157 -1.59 -19.08 -3.54
C GLY A 157 -0.08 -18.92 -3.64
N ARG A 158 0.52 -18.01 -2.87
CA ARG A 158 1.96 -17.75 -2.83
C ARG A 158 2.60 -18.10 -1.48
N SER A 159 3.93 -18.00 -1.42
CA SER A 159 4.71 -18.20 -0.20
C SER A 159 4.36 -17.15 0.87
N HIS A 160 4.08 -17.61 2.07
CA HIS A 160 3.89 -16.75 3.24
C HIS A 160 5.21 -16.11 3.71
N TRP A 161 6.34 -16.74 3.39
CA TRP A 161 7.66 -16.17 3.63
C TRP A 161 7.88 -14.90 2.78
N ASP A 162 7.58 -14.99 1.48
CA ASP A 162 7.71 -13.83 0.57
C ASP A 162 6.80 -12.70 0.99
N TYR A 163 5.56 -13.01 1.40
CA TYR A 163 4.65 -12.03 1.97
C TYR A 163 5.22 -11.34 3.22
N ALA A 164 5.85 -12.12 4.12
CA ALA A 164 6.48 -11.56 5.31
C ALA A 164 7.66 -10.64 4.95
N LEU A 165 8.49 -11.02 3.96
CA LEU A 165 9.60 -10.20 3.47
C LEU A 165 9.13 -8.89 2.84
N GLU A 166 8.04 -8.91 2.07
CA GLU A 166 7.45 -7.68 1.50
C GLU A 166 7.00 -6.71 2.59
N ARG A 167 6.35 -7.19 3.63
CA ARG A 167 5.96 -6.34 4.77
C ARG A 167 7.19 -5.82 5.53
N LEU A 168 8.21 -6.65 5.72
CA LEU A 168 9.49 -6.24 6.32
C LEU A 168 10.20 -5.18 5.48
N SER A 169 10.13 -5.24 4.16
CA SER A 169 10.75 -4.23 3.26
C SER A 169 10.19 -2.82 3.45
N THR A 170 9.06 -2.66 4.14
CA THR A 170 8.47 -1.36 4.47
C THR A 170 8.85 -0.83 5.85
N ARG A 171 9.74 -1.53 6.57
CA ARG A 171 10.19 -1.17 7.92
C ARG A 171 11.70 -1.42 8.08
N PRO A 172 12.44 -0.55 8.79
CA PRO A 172 13.86 -0.77 9.09
C PRO A 172 14.03 -1.78 10.25
N VAL A 173 13.68 -3.03 9.96
CA VAL A 173 13.70 -4.15 10.93
C VAL A 173 14.09 -5.45 10.25
N SER A 174 14.57 -6.41 11.02
CA SER A 174 14.85 -7.77 10.58
C SER A 174 14.02 -8.78 11.37
N LEU A 175 13.65 -9.89 10.75
CA LEU A 175 13.01 -11.03 11.38
C LEU A 175 14.07 -12.09 11.69
N ASP A 176 14.21 -12.46 12.93
CA ASP A 176 15.16 -13.46 13.39
C ASP A 176 14.58 -14.36 14.50
N SER A 177 15.33 -15.37 14.89
CA SER A 177 15.02 -16.23 16.05
C SER A 177 15.88 -15.87 17.25
N SER A 178 15.29 -15.84 18.44
CA SER A 178 16.04 -15.80 19.68
C SER A 178 16.84 -17.09 19.91
N PRO A 179 17.87 -17.11 20.78
CA PRO A 179 18.54 -18.36 21.17
C PRO A 179 17.60 -19.43 21.71
N ALA A 180 16.48 -19.05 22.30
CA ALA A 180 15.44 -19.95 22.78
C ALA A 180 14.51 -20.47 21.67
N GLY A 181 14.67 -19.97 20.44
CA GLY A 181 13.87 -20.37 19.28
C GLY A 181 12.57 -19.58 19.11
N GLU A 182 12.42 -18.41 19.72
CA GLU A 182 11.25 -17.55 19.53
C GLU A 182 11.44 -16.64 18.33
N LEU A 183 10.44 -16.58 17.44
CA LEU A 183 10.43 -15.62 16.33
C LEU A 183 10.22 -14.20 16.86
N ARG A 184 10.99 -13.26 16.34
CA ARG A 184 10.92 -11.87 16.76
C ARG A 184 11.35 -10.92 15.65
N VAL A 185 10.87 -9.69 15.73
CA VAL A 185 11.27 -8.59 14.84
C VAL A 185 12.20 -7.65 15.61
N THR A 186 13.38 -7.41 15.02
CA THR A 186 14.46 -6.65 15.63
C THR A 186 14.68 -5.34 14.86
N SER A 187 14.67 -4.20 15.56
CA SER A 187 14.93 -2.88 14.96
C SER A 187 16.40 -2.77 14.51
N TRP A 188 16.62 -2.07 13.39
CA TRP A 188 17.97 -1.76 12.91
C TRP A 188 18.64 -0.61 13.67
N TYR A 189 17.86 0.22 14.34
CA TYR A 189 18.37 1.39 15.04
C TYR A 189 19.13 1.00 16.30
N ALA A 190 20.33 1.55 16.45
CA ALA A 190 21.08 1.51 17.70
C ALA A 190 20.41 2.40 18.74
N VAL A 191 20.49 1.96 19.99
CA VAL A 191 20.07 2.71 21.18
C VAL A 191 21.27 2.87 22.11
N SER A 192 21.08 3.30 23.35
CA SER A 192 22.15 3.28 24.36
C SER A 192 22.76 1.88 24.46
N PRO A 193 24.09 1.73 24.51
CA PRO A 193 24.75 0.43 24.58
C PRO A 193 24.27 -0.41 25.77
N HIS A 194 23.94 -1.67 25.50
CA HIS A 194 23.62 -2.65 26.53
C HIS A 194 24.88 -3.27 27.13
N PHE A 195 25.93 -3.43 26.29
CA PHE A 195 27.23 -3.97 26.71
C PHE A 195 28.34 -3.10 26.11
N ILE A 196 29.38 -2.85 26.92
CA ILE A 196 30.55 -2.07 26.52
C ILE A 196 31.81 -2.91 26.71
N TYR A 197 32.53 -3.12 25.62
CA TYR A 197 33.81 -3.79 25.58
C TYR A 197 34.95 -2.77 25.64
N GLY A 198 35.74 -2.83 26.68
CA GLY A 198 36.87 -1.93 26.92
C GLY A 198 38.22 -2.57 26.59
N PRO A 199 39.33 -1.87 26.88
CA PRO A 199 40.66 -2.31 26.59
C PRO A 199 41.00 -3.69 27.19
N GLY A 200 41.49 -4.63 26.35
CA GLY A 200 41.90 -5.99 26.76
C GLY A 200 40.77 -6.96 27.01
N THR A 201 39.52 -6.67 26.62
CA THR A 201 38.42 -7.62 26.59
C THR A 201 38.28 -8.30 25.23
N THR A 202 38.78 -7.67 24.17
CA THR A 202 38.84 -8.22 22.82
C THR A 202 40.14 -9.00 22.62
N LEU A 203 40.14 -9.98 21.75
CA LEU A 203 41.37 -10.65 21.35
C LEU A 203 42.24 -9.70 20.50
N TYR A 204 43.55 -9.83 20.68
CA TYR A 204 44.49 -8.94 19.98
C TYR A 204 44.43 -9.18 18.46
N GLN A 205 44.43 -8.07 17.70
CA GLN A 205 44.33 -8.08 16.22
C GLN A 205 43.05 -8.70 15.63
N THR A 206 41.94 -8.70 16.38
CA THR A 206 40.66 -9.21 15.87
C THR A 206 39.62 -8.10 15.66
N VAL A 207 39.94 -6.86 16.01
CA VAL A 207 39.03 -5.72 15.73
C VAL A 207 39.21 -5.33 14.26
N GLU A 208 38.17 -5.51 13.48
CA GLU A 208 38.15 -5.25 12.05
C GLU A 208 37.00 -4.28 11.72
N LEU A 209 37.28 -3.30 10.86
CA LEU A 209 36.28 -2.42 10.25
C LEU A 209 36.15 -2.80 8.79
N GLN A 210 34.96 -3.18 8.38
CA GLN A 210 34.58 -3.36 6.99
C GLN A 210 33.64 -2.23 6.60
N GLN A 211 33.97 -1.47 5.56
CA GLN A 211 33.12 -0.44 4.99
C GLN A 211 32.51 -0.95 3.69
N SER A 212 31.30 -0.47 3.38
CA SER A 212 30.69 -0.65 2.05
C SER A 212 31.42 0.19 1.00
N ASP A 213 31.35 -0.23 -0.24
CA ASP A 213 31.83 0.55 -1.37
C ASP A 213 30.98 1.83 -1.52
N LEU A 214 31.62 2.94 -1.87
CA LEU A 214 30.94 4.22 -2.04
C LEU A 214 29.85 4.16 -3.12
N ASP A 215 30.02 3.28 -4.09
CA ASP A 215 29.10 3.08 -5.21
C ASP A 215 27.83 2.27 -4.84
N GLU A 216 27.78 1.68 -3.65
CA GLU A 216 26.64 0.86 -3.18
C GLU A 216 25.65 1.63 -2.29
N SER A 217 25.98 2.88 -1.89
CA SER A 217 25.14 3.66 -0.99
C SER A 217 24.03 4.41 -1.73
N THR A 218 22.83 3.87 -1.80
CA THR A 218 21.65 4.55 -2.34
C THR A 218 21.32 5.78 -1.50
N ASN A 219 21.46 6.97 -2.11
CA ASN A 219 21.20 8.27 -1.47
C ASN A 219 19.86 8.88 -1.87
N ARG A 220 19.27 8.39 -2.96
CA ARG A 220 18.04 8.92 -3.54
C ARG A 220 17.21 7.81 -4.15
N VAL A 221 15.92 7.81 -3.84
CA VAL A 221 14.92 6.94 -4.45
C VAL A 221 13.86 7.80 -5.11
N GLU A 222 13.61 7.58 -6.38
CA GLU A 222 12.62 8.28 -7.19
C GLU A 222 11.47 7.32 -7.50
N ILE A 223 10.26 7.67 -7.07
CA ILE A 223 9.07 6.85 -7.28
C ILE A 223 8.11 7.63 -8.16
N GLU A 224 7.81 7.11 -9.33
CA GLU A 224 6.72 7.57 -10.18
C GLU A 224 5.46 6.79 -9.80
N PHE A 225 4.52 7.48 -9.18
CA PHE A 225 3.25 6.90 -8.73
C PHE A 225 2.12 7.43 -9.58
N SER A 226 1.46 6.56 -10.33
CA SER A 226 0.31 6.90 -11.19
C SER A 226 -0.97 6.33 -10.59
N TYR A 227 -1.98 7.18 -10.43
CA TYR A 227 -3.30 6.79 -9.95
C TYR A 227 -4.38 7.15 -10.96
N ARG A 228 -5.10 6.15 -11.45
CA ARG A 228 -6.13 6.28 -12.49
C ARG A 228 -7.50 5.95 -11.94
N TYR A 229 -8.49 6.78 -12.27
CA TYR A 229 -9.88 6.56 -11.89
C TYR A 229 -10.84 7.17 -12.91
N SER A 230 -12.10 6.73 -12.89
CA SER A 230 -13.18 7.27 -13.70
C SER A 230 -13.85 8.43 -12.98
N ARG A 231 -14.17 9.50 -13.73
CA ARG A 231 -15.00 10.60 -13.30
C ARG A 231 -16.31 10.54 -14.05
N LEU A 232 -17.40 10.48 -13.32
CA LEU A 232 -18.74 10.50 -13.88
C LEU A 232 -19.21 11.94 -14.02
N TRP A 233 -19.64 12.30 -15.21
CA TRP A 233 -20.26 13.59 -15.52
C TRP A 233 -21.73 13.39 -15.83
N GLN A 234 -22.59 14.28 -15.32
CA GLN A 234 -23.97 14.41 -15.72
C GLN A 234 -24.28 15.87 -15.99
N LEU A 235 -24.83 16.16 -17.18
CA LEU A 235 -25.36 17.46 -17.56
C LEU A 235 -26.87 17.33 -17.74
N ASN A 236 -27.63 18.17 -17.04
CA ASN A 236 -29.08 18.20 -17.11
C ASN A 236 -29.53 19.45 -17.88
N GLU A 237 -30.36 19.27 -18.88
CA GLU A 237 -31.00 20.32 -19.64
C GLU A 237 -32.51 20.14 -19.53
N ARG A 238 -33.26 21.20 -19.25
CA ARG A 238 -34.70 21.15 -19.10
C ARG A 238 -35.35 21.69 -20.37
N TYR A 239 -36.40 21.01 -20.85
CA TYR A 239 -37.13 21.34 -22.04
C TYR A 239 -38.63 21.43 -21.75
N ILE A 240 -39.28 22.47 -22.29
CA ILE A 240 -40.72 22.62 -22.20
C ILE A 240 -41.26 22.79 -23.61
N TRP A 241 -42.22 21.97 -23.97
CA TRP A 241 -43.02 22.16 -25.15
C TRP A 241 -44.48 22.32 -24.76
N ARG A 242 -45.19 23.28 -25.40
CA ARG A 242 -46.63 23.51 -25.22
C ARG A 242 -47.29 23.67 -26.57
N HIS A 243 -48.51 23.16 -26.68
CA HIS A 243 -49.33 23.43 -27.84
C HIS A 243 -49.56 24.95 -27.99
N PRO A 244 -49.48 25.55 -29.19
CA PRO A 244 -49.68 26.98 -29.40
C PRO A 244 -51.06 27.46 -28.90
N GLY A 245 -51.08 28.59 -28.22
CA GLY A 245 -52.28 29.18 -27.65
C GLY A 245 -52.69 28.70 -26.26
N THR A 246 -51.96 27.73 -25.69
CA THR A 246 -52.13 27.29 -24.30
C THR A 246 -51.37 28.25 -23.35
N LEU A 247 -51.96 28.59 -22.20
CA LEU A 247 -51.27 29.38 -21.17
C LEU A 247 -50.55 28.51 -20.17
N GLY A 248 -51.06 27.30 -19.88
CA GLY A 248 -50.44 26.26 -19.05
C GLY A 248 -50.20 24.99 -19.85
N LEU A 249 -49.52 24.00 -19.25
CA LEU A 249 -49.25 22.72 -19.90
C LEU A 249 -50.51 21.88 -20.10
N ASP A 250 -51.54 22.08 -19.26
CA ASP A 250 -52.80 21.31 -19.16
C ASP A 250 -54.00 22.06 -19.82
N ASP A 251 -53.75 23.19 -20.47
CA ASP A 251 -54.82 24.02 -21.01
C ASP A 251 -55.22 23.58 -22.43
N LEU A 252 -56.50 23.34 -22.65
CA LEU A 252 -57.08 22.98 -23.95
C LEU A 252 -57.36 24.17 -24.87
N ALA A 253 -57.20 25.40 -24.41
CA ALA A 253 -57.54 26.59 -25.18
C ALA A 253 -56.81 26.67 -26.53
N GLY A 254 -55.50 26.37 -26.56
CA GLY A 254 -54.72 26.29 -27.77
C GLY A 254 -55.21 25.25 -28.75
N PHE A 255 -55.48 24.04 -28.26
CA PHE A 255 -55.99 22.96 -29.08
C PHE A 255 -57.37 23.34 -29.70
N CYS A 256 -58.26 23.91 -28.93
CA CYS A 256 -59.55 24.36 -29.39
C CYS A 256 -59.45 25.47 -30.44
N GLN A 257 -58.55 26.39 -30.27
CA GLN A 257 -58.31 27.49 -31.21
C GLN A 257 -57.71 27.02 -32.54
N TRP A 258 -56.80 26.06 -32.48
CA TRP A 258 -56.07 25.65 -33.64
C TRP A 258 -56.66 24.40 -34.35
N ARG A 259 -57.47 23.61 -33.61
CA ARG A 259 -58.15 22.40 -34.13
C ARG A 259 -57.21 21.49 -34.93
N THR A 260 -56.08 21.13 -34.32
CA THR A 260 -55.12 20.21 -34.92
C THR A 260 -55.72 18.80 -35.03
N ASP A 261 -55.37 18.10 -36.10
CA ASP A 261 -55.62 16.68 -36.18
C ASP A 261 -54.80 15.97 -35.12
N PRO A 262 -55.34 14.91 -34.45
CA PRO A 262 -54.55 14.13 -33.48
C PRO A 262 -53.16 13.68 -34.01
N THR A 263 -53.03 13.47 -35.29
CA THR A 263 -51.76 13.10 -35.91
C THR A 263 -50.76 14.25 -36.03
N GLU A 264 -51.16 15.47 -35.74
CA GLU A 264 -50.32 16.69 -35.75
C GLU A 264 -49.76 17.06 -34.40
N LEU A 265 -50.13 16.34 -33.34
CA LEU A 265 -49.58 16.49 -31.98
C LEU A 265 -48.38 15.58 -31.77
N PRO A 266 -47.41 15.97 -30.93
CA PRO A 266 -46.35 15.06 -30.55
C PRO A 266 -46.88 13.90 -29.69
N GLN A 267 -46.16 12.80 -29.71
CA GLN A 267 -46.40 11.61 -28.90
C GLN A 267 -45.29 11.46 -27.85
N ILE A 268 -45.56 10.75 -26.78
CA ILE A 268 -44.57 10.44 -25.73
C ILE A 268 -43.30 9.88 -26.33
N GLY A 269 -43.39 8.89 -27.24
CA GLY A 269 -42.22 8.31 -27.89
C GLY A 269 -41.33 9.28 -28.65
N MET A 270 -41.90 10.38 -29.16
CA MET A 270 -41.11 11.42 -29.84
C MET A 270 -40.25 12.25 -28.87
N VAL A 271 -40.66 12.36 -27.58
CA VAL A 271 -39.85 13.00 -26.55
C VAL A 271 -38.64 12.09 -26.19
N GLU A 272 -38.90 10.79 -26.07
CA GLU A 272 -37.84 9.80 -25.81
C GLU A 272 -36.86 9.72 -26.97
N ASP A 273 -37.36 9.72 -28.21
CA ASP A 273 -36.53 9.72 -29.43
C ASP A 273 -35.68 11.02 -29.53
N ALA A 274 -36.25 12.19 -29.23
CA ALA A 274 -35.52 13.44 -29.25
C ALA A 274 -34.41 13.49 -28.20
N ALA A 275 -34.67 12.98 -26.99
CA ALA A 275 -33.66 12.86 -25.95
C ALA A 275 -32.57 11.85 -26.32
N SER A 276 -32.96 10.66 -26.75
CA SER A 276 -32.00 9.58 -27.10
C SER A 276 -31.13 9.96 -28.30
N GLY A 277 -31.69 10.67 -29.30
CA GLY A 277 -30.95 11.20 -30.44
C GLY A 277 -29.81 12.14 -30.04
N ASN A 278 -29.91 12.78 -28.90
CA ASN A 278 -28.89 13.65 -28.28
C ASN A 278 -28.00 12.92 -27.25
N GLY A 279 -28.17 11.62 -27.08
CA GLY A 279 -27.48 10.84 -26.03
C GLY A 279 -27.95 11.21 -24.61
N GLN A 280 -29.17 11.72 -24.48
CA GLN A 280 -29.79 12.07 -23.21
C GLN A 280 -30.77 10.99 -22.79
N THR A 281 -30.95 10.86 -21.46
CA THR A 281 -32.04 10.06 -20.85
C THR A 281 -33.09 11.02 -20.29
N VAL A 282 -34.36 10.72 -20.54
CA VAL A 282 -35.48 11.52 -20.02
C VAL A 282 -35.60 11.26 -18.51
N LEU A 283 -35.57 12.35 -17.72
CA LEU A 283 -35.78 12.32 -16.27
C LEU A 283 -37.01 13.14 -15.92
N ASN A 284 -37.83 12.65 -14.99
CA ASN A 284 -38.98 13.33 -14.41
C ASN A 284 -39.88 14.03 -15.45
N PRO A 285 -40.38 13.32 -16.45
CA PRO A 285 -41.25 13.94 -17.44
C PRO A 285 -42.63 14.21 -16.86
N ASP A 286 -43.11 15.43 -17.03
CA ASP A 286 -44.51 15.80 -16.83
C ASP A 286 -45.22 15.82 -18.17
N TYR A 287 -46.00 14.78 -18.49
CA TYR A 287 -46.75 14.64 -19.70
C TYR A 287 -48.19 15.11 -19.53
N TYR A 288 -48.59 16.14 -20.29
CA TYR A 288 -49.95 16.61 -20.33
C TYR A 288 -50.62 16.07 -21.58
N LEU A 289 -51.39 15.01 -21.36
CA LEU A 289 -51.99 14.25 -22.45
C LEU A 289 -53.28 14.91 -22.95
N LEU A 290 -53.53 14.76 -24.24
CA LEU A 290 -54.84 15.08 -24.80
C LEU A 290 -55.89 14.09 -24.21
N PRO A 291 -56.94 14.60 -23.52
CA PRO A 291 -57.96 13.71 -22.92
C PRO A 291 -58.61 12.80 -23.93
N LEU A 292 -58.87 11.57 -23.57
CA LEU A 292 -59.53 10.57 -24.43
C LEU A 292 -60.99 10.94 -24.73
N THR A 293 -61.70 11.44 -23.73
CA THR A 293 -63.10 11.87 -23.87
C THR A 293 -63.38 13.12 -23.06
N LEU A 294 -64.01 14.10 -23.68
CA LEU A 294 -64.46 15.33 -23.05
C LEU A 294 -65.84 15.71 -23.60
N ALA A 295 -66.71 16.22 -22.71
CA ALA A 295 -67.98 16.79 -23.13
C ALA A 295 -67.75 18.24 -23.60
N ASP A 296 -67.82 18.50 -24.88
CA ASP A 296 -67.71 19.81 -25.53
C ASP A 296 -66.55 20.65 -25.01
N PRO A 297 -65.30 20.23 -25.14
CA PRO A 297 -64.16 20.97 -24.59
C PRO A 297 -63.93 22.35 -25.22
N CYS A 298 -64.49 22.59 -26.40
CA CYS A 298 -64.31 23.80 -27.16
C CYS A 298 -65.60 24.65 -27.26
N GLY A 299 -66.67 24.34 -26.55
CA GLY A 299 -67.93 25.09 -26.56
C GLY A 299 -68.65 25.06 -27.93
N THR A 300 -68.49 24.01 -28.69
CA THR A 300 -69.04 23.87 -30.04
C THR A 300 -70.28 23.03 -30.11
N GLY A 301 -70.79 22.53 -28.98
CA GLY A 301 -71.90 21.61 -28.88
C GLY A 301 -71.56 20.16 -29.29
N VAL A 302 -70.31 19.83 -29.51
CA VAL A 302 -69.85 18.51 -29.94
C VAL A 302 -68.89 17.93 -28.93
N GLY A 303 -69.18 16.69 -28.51
CA GLY A 303 -68.28 15.91 -27.64
C GLY A 303 -66.98 15.53 -28.36
N TRP A 304 -65.94 15.40 -27.61
CA TRP A 304 -64.62 14.97 -28.09
C TRP A 304 -64.36 13.51 -27.72
N THR A 305 -63.81 12.76 -28.64
CA THR A 305 -63.31 11.39 -28.42
C THR A 305 -61.95 11.24 -29.13
N ASN A 306 -60.92 10.93 -28.38
CA ASN A 306 -59.59 10.65 -28.87
C ASN A 306 -59.34 9.13 -28.72
N ILE A 307 -58.80 8.51 -29.75
CA ILE A 307 -58.45 7.07 -29.77
C ILE A 307 -56.97 6.85 -29.45
N TYR A 308 -56.19 7.90 -29.31
CA TYR A 308 -54.77 7.87 -29.01
C TYR A 308 -54.53 8.31 -27.57
N ASP A 309 -53.89 7.48 -26.78
CA ASP A 309 -53.61 7.68 -25.35
C ASP A 309 -52.27 8.36 -25.05
N ASP A 310 -51.45 8.59 -26.08
CA ASP A 310 -50.08 9.10 -25.99
C ASP A 310 -49.86 10.47 -26.61
N LEU A 311 -50.93 11.15 -27.05
CA LEU A 311 -50.83 12.51 -27.64
C LEU A 311 -50.66 13.57 -26.57
N LEU A 312 -49.68 14.49 -26.80
CA LEU A 312 -49.29 15.53 -25.87
C LEU A 312 -49.90 16.90 -26.21
N LEU A 313 -50.49 17.56 -25.22
CA LEU A 313 -50.80 19.01 -25.25
C LEU A 313 -49.63 19.83 -24.72
N GLY A 314 -48.81 19.26 -23.87
CA GLY A 314 -47.60 19.84 -23.34
C GLY A 314 -46.74 18.79 -22.69
N VAL A 315 -45.48 19.14 -22.56
CA VAL A 315 -44.52 18.28 -21.84
C VAL A 315 -43.42 19.15 -21.23
N ASP A 316 -43.02 18.80 -20.03
CA ASP A 316 -41.87 19.32 -19.32
C ASP A 316 -40.97 18.15 -18.93
N TRP A 317 -39.75 18.15 -19.37
CA TRP A 317 -38.82 17.06 -19.02
C TRP A 317 -37.41 17.56 -18.86
N THR A 318 -36.61 16.80 -18.13
CA THR A 318 -35.17 16.99 -18.05
C THR A 318 -34.48 15.91 -18.89
N GLY A 319 -33.64 16.35 -19.84
CA GLY A 319 -32.73 15.47 -20.56
C GLY A 319 -31.41 15.41 -19.82
N ALA A 320 -31.04 14.23 -19.32
CA ALA A 320 -29.77 14.01 -18.66
C ALA A 320 -28.77 13.34 -19.60
N ARG A 321 -27.67 14.02 -19.91
CA ARG A 321 -26.54 13.44 -20.62
C ARG A 321 -25.50 12.98 -19.60
N ARG A 322 -25.04 11.74 -19.77
CA ARG A 322 -24.07 11.08 -18.87
C ARG A 322 -22.89 10.58 -19.68
N TRP A 323 -21.68 10.85 -19.18
CA TRP A 323 -20.45 10.32 -19.78
C TRP A 323 -19.37 10.12 -18.72
N VAL A 324 -18.34 9.37 -19.10
CA VAL A 324 -17.22 9.03 -18.24
C VAL A 324 -15.97 9.68 -18.79
N GLN A 325 -15.24 10.37 -17.92
CA GLN A 325 -13.92 10.91 -18.19
C GLN A 325 -12.89 10.08 -17.41
N THR A 326 -11.78 9.75 -18.02
CA THR A 326 -10.64 9.16 -17.32
C THR A 326 -9.79 10.27 -16.71
N VAL A 327 -9.41 10.13 -15.44
CA VAL A 327 -8.48 11.02 -14.75
C VAL A 327 -7.26 10.23 -14.33
N THR A 328 -6.08 10.73 -14.65
CA THR A 328 -4.80 10.14 -14.25
C THR A 328 -3.99 11.17 -13.45
N GLU A 329 -3.75 10.87 -12.18
CA GLU A 329 -2.91 11.67 -11.28
C GLU A 329 -1.52 11.03 -11.21
N THR A 330 -0.49 11.76 -11.61
CA THR A 330 0.91 11.31 -11.54
C THR A 330 1.65 12.06 -10.44
N TYR A 331 2.30 11.31 -9.56
CA TYR A 331 3.08 11.86 -8.46
C TYR A 331 4.54 11.45 -8.60
N SER A 332 5.43 12.43 -8.77
CA SER A 332 6.87 12.24 -8.71
C SER A 332 7.32 12.36 -7.24
N LEU A 333 7.47 11.22 -6.58
CA LEU A 333 7.84 11.15 -5.16
C LEU A 333 9.35 10.90 -5.05
N THR A 334 10.07 11.82 -4.46
CA THR A 334 11.51 11.70 -4.26
C THR A 334 11.81 11.57 -2.77
N LEU A 335 12.55 10.51 -2.39
CA LEU A 335 13.15 10.39 -1.07
C LEU A 335 14.65 10.60 -1.22
N ALA A 336 15.25 11.44 -0.39
CA ALA A 336 16.67 11.73 -0.47
C ALA A 336 17.30 11.98 0.91
N THR A 337 18.57 11.56 1.07
CA THR A 337 19.40 12.02 2.19
C THR A 337 19.82 13.47 1.96
N ALA A 338 20.31 14.15 3.00
CA ALA A 338 20.85 15.50 2.87
C ALA A 338 21.94 15.62 1.81
N ALA A 339 22.74 14.57 1.60
CA ALA A 339 23.75 14.50 0.53
C ALA A 339 23.10 14.32 -0.85
N GLY A 340 22.04 13.51 -0.95
CA GLY A 340 21.31 13.25 -2.19
C GLY A 340 20.44 14.41 -2.66
N GLU A 341 20.07 15.34 -1.75
CA GLU A 341 19.30 16.54 -2.07
C GLU A 341 20.13 17.60 -2.82
N VAL A 342 21.39 17.80 -2.40
CA VAL A 342 22.22 18.93 -2.84
C VAL A 342 23.01 18.66 -4.13
N ASP A 343 23.17 17.41 -4.54
CA ASP A 343 24.23 17.09 -5.50
C ASP A 343 23.77 16.35 -6.76
N ALA A 344 23.44 17.14 -7.80
CA ALA A 344 23.29 16.61 -9.17
C ALA A 344 24.62 16.22 -9.84
N THR A 345 25.77 16.53 -9.22
CA THR A 345 27.11 16.39 -9.81
C THR A 345 27.97 15.30 -9.18
N LYS A 346 27.66 14.86 -7.94
CA LYS A 346 28.31 13.70 -7.34
C LYS A 346 27.64 12.41 -7.78
N ILE A 347 28.38 11.31 -7.75
CA ILE A 347 27.87 9.96 -8.00
C ILE A 347 26.88 9.63 -6.87
N VAL A 348 25.63 10.03 -7.07
CA VAL A 348 24.51 9.66 -6.20
C VAL A 348 23.92 8.39 -6.79
N GLN A 349 24.06 7.29 -6.09
CA GLN A 349 23.31 6.07 -6.42
C GLN A 349 21.82 6.38 -6.32
N ARG A 350 21.14 6.23 -7.46
CA ARG A 350 19.69 6.46 -7.59
C ARG A 350 18.99 5.16 -7.85
N SER A 351 17.96 4.92 -7.11
CA SER A 351 16.99 3.87 -7.41
C SER A 351 15.71 4.52 -7.93
N SER A 352 15.01 3.85 -8.82
CA SER A 352 13.73 4.30 -9.36
C SER A 352 12.72 3.17 -9.37
N ALA A 353 11.47 3.50 -9.03
CA ALA A 353 10.35 2.58 -9.07
C ALA A 353 9.13 3.24 -9.71
N THR A 354 8.32 2.47 -10.42
CA THR A 354 7.04 2.92 -10.98
C THR A 354 5.93 2.09 -10.36
N VAL A 355 4.91 2.76 -9.85
CA VAL A 355 3.73 2.13 -9.25
C VAL A 355 2.48 2.66 -9.94
N ASN A 356 1.71 1.77 -10.53
CA ASN A 356 0.45 2.10 -11.20
C ASN A 356 -0.71 1.52 -10.40
N VAL A 357 -1.66 2.37 -10.04
CA VAL A 357 -2.84 2.01 -9.26
C VAL A 357 -4.08 2.43 -10.01
N GLU A 358 -5.04 1.54 -10.14
CA GLU A 358 -6.36 1.85 -10.70
C GLU A 358 -7.42 1.75 -9.62
N SER A 359 -8.38 2.66 -9.66
CA SER A 359 -9.55 2.59 -8.80
C SER A 359 -10.39 1.35 -9.14
N ASP A 360 -10.84 0.64 -8.13
CA ASP A 360 -11.75 -0.51 -8.25
C ASP A 360 -13.23 -0.14 -8.05
N GLN A 361 -13.53 1.17 -7.99
CA GLN A 361 -14.91 1.65 -7.87
C GLN A 361 -15.65 1.41 -9.18
N ALA A 362 -16.77 0.70 -9.09
CA ALA A 362 -17.62 0.42 -10.24
C ALA A 362 -18.31 1.70 -10.74
N GLU A 363 -18.44 1.84 -12.06
CA GLU A 363 -19.22 2.89 -12.69
C GLU A 363 -20.70 2.65 -12.42
N ALA A 364 -21.19 3.19 -11.33
CA ALA A 364 -22.60 3.15 -10.97
C ALA A 364 -23.16 4.56 -10.94
N TRP A 365 -24.10 4.83 -11.86
CA TRP A 365 -24.92 6.03 -11.82
C TRP A 365 -25.99 5.88 -10.74
N THR A 366 -26.12 6.87 -9.87
CA THR A 366 -27.22 6.88 -8.90
C THR A 366 -28.55 6.97 -9.65
N ASP A 367 -29.43 6.00 -9.40
CA ASP A 367 -30.79 6.03 -9.89
C ASP A 367 -31.56 7.13 -9.13
N GLY A 368 -31.93 8.16 -9.86
CA GLY A 368 -32.68 9.29 -9.30
C GLY A 368 -32.29 10.61 -9.97
N PRO A 369 -33.17 11.61 -9.92
CA PRO A 369 -32.85 12.91 -10.48
C PRO A 369 -31.74 13.56 -9.66
N ILE A 370 -30.59 13.75 -10.25
CA ILE A 370 -29.65 14.75 -9.73
C ILE A 370 -30.35 16.08 -9.97
N SER A 371 -30.70 16.76 -8.89
CA SER A 371 -31.34 18.06 -8.95
C SER A 371 -30.39 19.11 -9.54
N GLY A 372 -30.93 20.11 -10.24
CA GLY A 372 -30.13 21.17 -10.82
C GLY A 372 -29.50 20.84 -12.17
N SER A 373 -28.42 21.54 -12.52
CA SER A 373 -27.78 21.47 -13.85
C SER A 373 -26.96 20.22 -14.10
N GLY A 374 -26.96 19.28 -13.17
CA GLY A 374 -26.14 18.06 -13.23
C GLY A 374 -25.06 18.04 -12.16
N GLY A 375 -24.00 17.26 -12.38
CA GLY A 375 -22.93 17.16 -11.40
C GLY A 375 -21.73 16.36 -11.93
N VAL A 376 -20.67 16.34 -11.12
CA VAL A 376 -19.46 15.58 -11.35
C VAL A 376 -19.18 14.71 -10.14
N PHE A 377 -18.73 13.46 -10.37
CA PHE A 377 -18.49 12.51 -9.32
C PHE A 377 -17.25 11.67 -9.63
N ASP A 378 -16.22 11.73 -8.77
CA ASP A 378 -14.99 10.95 -8.92
C ASP A 378 -15.14 9.58 -8.28
N LEU A 379 -14.97 8.52 -9.08
CA LEU A 379 -14.95 7.13 -8.62
C LEU A 379 -13.55 6.74 -8.14
N ALA A 380 -13.05 7.44 -7.13
CA ALA A 380 -11.72 7.22 -6.59
C ALA A 380 -11.78 6.40 -5.30
N ASN A 381 -10.91 5.40 -5.17
CA ASN A 381 -10.67 4.67 -3.93
C ASN A 381 -9.43 5.22 -3.22
N ASP A 382 -9.65 6.19 -2.32
CA ASP A 382 -8.57 6.82 -1.57
C ASP A 382 -7.86 5.85 -0.61
N VAL A 383 -8.56 4.85 -0.10
CA VAL A 383 -7.96 3.83 0.80
C VAL A 383 -6.93 3.01 0.04
N ARG A 384 -7.28 2.51 -1.15
CA ARG A 384 -6.40 1.73 -2.02
C ARG A 384 -5.19 2.56 -2.48
N ARG A 385 -5.44 3.79 -2.99
CA ARG A 385 -4.40 4.74 -3.39
C ARG A 385 -3.40 4.99 -2.26
N ASN A 386 -3.92 5.34 -1.07
CA ASN A 386 -3.09 5.68 0.08
C ASN A 386 -2.31 4.48 0.62
N ALA A 387 -2.88 3.29 0.58
CA ALA A 387 -2.18 2.06 0.97
C ALA A 387 -0.99 1.78 0.06
N ALA A 388 -1.18 1.86 -1.27
CA ALA A 388 -0.13 1.65 -2.25
C ALA A 388 0.98 2.71 -2.14
N MET A 389 0.61 3.99 -2.05
CA MET A 389 1.57 5.09 -1.92
C MET A 389 2.37 5.00 -0.61
N THR A 390 1.72 4.62 0.49
CA THR A 390 2.40 4.40 1.78
C THR A 390 3.41 3.27 1.68
N ALA A 391 3.03 2.13 1.10
CA ALA A 391 3.93 0.99 0.93
C ALA A 391 5.16 1.39 0.09
N ALA A 392 4.95 2.05 -1.06
CA ALA A 392 6.03 2.51 -1.93
C ALA A 392 6.99 3.49 -1.25
N LEU A 393 6.47 4.53 -0.57
CA LEU A 393 7.29 5.50 0.17
C LEU A 393 8.09 4.84 1.29
N ARG A 394 7.48 3.90 2.02
CA ARG A 394 8.17 3.18 3.10
C ARG A 394 9.27 2.26 2.58
N MET A 395 9.04 1.58 1.46
CA MET A 395 10.08 0.78 0.80
C MET A 395 11.27 1.65 0.41
N GLY A 396 11.05 2.79 -0.26
CA GLY A 396 12.12 3.70 -0.63
C GLY A 396 12.88 4.26 0.58
N GLN A 397 12.18 4.55 1.69
CA GLN A 397 12.82 4.95 2.94
C GLN A 397 13.73 3.85 3.51
N VAL A 398 13.24 2.61 3.54
CA VAL A 398 13.99 1.45 4.06
C VAL A 398 15.19 1.14 3.17
N GLU A 399 15.06 1.26 1.86
CA GLU A 399 16.16 1.08 0.91
C GLU A 399 17.33 2.04 1.21
N ILE A 400 17.03 3.33 1.40
CA ILE A 400 18.04 4.33 1.78
C ILE A 400 18.69 3.98 3.12
N ILE A 401 17.90 3.64 4.13
CA ILE A 401 18.42 3.30 5.48
C ILE A 401 19.29 2.05 5.41
N SER A 402 18.88 1.02 4.67
CA SER A 402 19.63 -0.22 4.49
C SER A 402 20.99 0.05 3.85
N ALA A 403 21.03 0.84 2.78
CA ALA A 403 22.27 1.20 2.08
C ALA A 403 23.28 1.95 2.98
N HIS A 404 22.82 2.66 3.99
CA HIS A 404 23.68 3.39 4.94
C HIS A 404 24.03 2.57 6.20
N ARG A 405 23.74 1.28 6.21
CA ARG A 405 23.97 0.36 7.33
C ARG A 405 25.00 -0.73 7.00
N GLU A 406 25.69 -0.64 5.91
CA GLU A 406 26.63 -1.67 5.43
C GLU A 406 27.98 -1.64 6.14
N ALA A 407 28.37 -0.53 6.77
CA ALA A 407 29.59 -0.49 7.57
C ALA A 407 29.46 -1.39 8.80
N THR A 408 30.43 -2.28 9.01
CA THR A 408 30.44 -3.20 10.14
C THR A 408 31.75 -3.13 10.91
N VAL A 409 31.66 -3.23 12.24
CA VAL A 409 32.80 -3.45 13.13
C VAL A 409 32.65 -4.83 13.76
N SER A 410 33.67 -5.65 13.65
CA SER A 410 33.70 -7.00 14.23
C SER A 410 34.90 -7.18 15.15
N TRP A 411 34.73 -8.01 16.19
CA TRP A 411 35.78 -8.38 17.12
C TRP A 411 35.50 -9.74 17.73
N GLN A 412 36.56 -10.39 18.27
CA GLN A 412 36.45 -11.65 18.98
C GLN A 412 36.66 -11.47 20.48
N VAL A 413 35.87 -12.21 21.24
CA VAL A 413 35.97 -12.27 22.70
C VAL A 413 35.88 -13.72 23.19
N PRO A 414 36.42 -14.05 24.37
CA PRO A 414 36.04 -15.30 25.05
C PRO A 414 34.51 -15.35 25.26
N THR A 415 33.86 -16.48 24.92
CA THR A 415 32.41 -16.63 25.00
C THR A 415 31.83 -16.29 26.35
N SER A 416 32.59 -16.55 27.44
CA SER A 416 32.21 -16.19 28.80
C SER A 416 31.94 -14.67 29.01
N LEU A 417 32.54 -13.81 28.18
CA LEU A 417 32.32 -12.38 28.17
C LEU A 417 31.15 -11.93 27.27
N ALA A 418 30.59 -12.85 26.51
CA ALA A 418 29.47 -12.63 25.60
C ALA A 418 28.20 -13.40 25.99
N ILE A 419 28.11 -13.89 27.23
CA ILE A 419 27.01 -14.79 27.66
C ILE A 419 25.64 -14.17 27.44
N GLY A 420 25.47 -12.89 27.79
CA GLY A 420 24.20 -12.17 27.69
C GLY A 420 23.94 -11.50 26.34
N VAL A 421 24.91 -11.55 25.42
CA VAL A 421 24.81 -10.82 24.14
C VAL A 421 23.88 -11.54 23.17
N ASP A 422 23.02 -10.75 22.52
CA ASP A 422 22.09 -11.23 21.51
C ASP A 422 21.87 -10.16 20.42
N LEU A 423 21.29 -10.55 19.28
CA LEU A 423 21.03 -9.68 18.12
C LEU A 423 20.16 -8.45 18.43
N VAL A 424 19.34 -8.51 19.48
CA VAL A 424 18.51 -7.38 19.91
C VAL A 424 19.30 -6.25 20.57
N HIS A 425 20.55 -6.46 20.92
CA HIS A 425 21.34 -5.51 21.69
C HIS A 425 22.08 -4.50 20.83
N THR A 426 22.26 -3.30 21.37
CA THR A 426 23.25 -2.32 20.92
C THR A 426 24.52 -2.55 21.72
N LEU A 427 25.66 -2.60 21.06
CA LEU A 427 26.96 -2.86 21.66
C LEU A 427 27.91 -1.72 21.36
N GLN A 428 28.88 -1.53 22.26
CA GLN A 428 29.98 -0.60 22.06
C GLN A 428 31.31 -1.30 22.26
N VAL A 429 32.27 -1.02 21.41
CA VAL A 429 33.66 -1.43 21.56
C VAL A 429 34.56 -0.19 21.60
N THR A 430 35.42 -0.13 22.61
CA THR A 430 36.43 0.92 22.75
C THR A 430 37.76 0.24 23.06
N ASP A 431 38.40 -0.32 22.04
CA ASP A 431 39.67 -1.05 22.16
C ASP A 431 40.45 -1.03 20.83
N GLN A 432 41.77 -1.22 20.90
CA GLN A 432 42.66 -1.31 19.75
C GLN A 432 42.57 -0.14 18.76
N GLY A 433 42.27 1.08 19.27
CA GLY A 433 42.15 2.28 18.46
C GLY A 433 40.77 2.53 17.86
N VAL A 434 39.81 1.63 18.06
CA VAL A 434 38.42 1.78 17.58
C VAL A 434 37.51 2.14 18.75
N ASN A 435 36.67 3.15 18.55
CA ASN A 435 35.57 3.49 19.44
C ASN A 435 34.27 3.51 18.61
N ALA A 436 33.50 2.44 18.67
CA ALA A 436 32.32 2.24 17.81
C ALA A 436 31.14 1.71 18.62
N SER A 437 29.95 2.20 18.28
CA SER A 437 28.70 1.71 18.86
C SER A 437 27.69 1.47 17.75
N GLY A 438 27.03 0.33 17.77
CA GLY A 438 26.05 -0.04 16.75
C GLY A 438 25.15 -1.20 17.19
N LYS A 439 24.19 -1.50 16.35
CA LYS A 439 23.28 -2.64 16.53
C LYS A 439 24.01 -3.93 16.24
N CYS A 440 23.85 -4.95 17.13
CA CYS A 440 24.40 -6.29 16.87
C CYS A 440 23.78 -6.86 15.58
N ARG A 441 24.65 -7.19 14.60
CA ARG A 441 24.25 -7.74 13.29
C ARG A 441 24.45 -9.24 13.23
N ARG A 442 25.59 -9.74 13.79
CA ARG A 442 25.93 -11.17 13.73
C ARG A 442 26.69 -11.60 14.96
N ILE A 443 26.45 -12.83 15.38
CA ILE A 443 27.15 -13.50 16.49
C ILE A 443 27.54 -14.88 16.02
N VAL A 444 28.84 -15.19 16.03
CA VAL A 444 29.37 -16.50 15.70
C VAL A 444 30.11 -17.06 16.91
N ASP A 445 29.55 -18.11 17.52
CA ASP A 445 30.21 -18.87 18.58
C ASP A 445 31.00 -20.02 17.99
N SER A 446 32.24 -20.21 18.45
CA SER A 446 33.10 -21.31 18.08
C SER A 446 33.67 -21.98 19.33
N PHE A 447 33.34 -23.25 19.52
CA PHE A 447 33.72 -24.05 20.67
C PHE A 447 34.61 -25.19 20.21
N ASP A 448 35.92 -25.04 20.32
CA ASP A 448 36.88 -26.09 19.98
C ASP A 448 37.13 -26.98 21.21
N LEU A 449 36.64 -28.21 21.16
CA LEU A 449 36.77 -29.19 22.22
C LEU A 449 38.19 -29.77 22.31
N GLY A 450 38.96 -29.73 21.22
CA GLY A 450 40.33 -30.22 21.15
C GLY A 450 41.33 -29.28 21.85
N SER A 451 41.23 -27.99 21.59
CA SER A 451 42.07 -26.95 22.21
C SER A 451 41.51 -26.44 23.54
N GLY A 452 40.23 -26.68 23.82
CA GLY A 452 39.56 -26.13 24.98
C GLY A 452 39.25 -24.64 24.85
N THR A 453 39.19 -24.08 23.62
CA THR A 453 38.89 -22.67 23.36
C THR A 453 37.42 -22.46 23.08
N ALA A 454 36.84 -21.40 23.67
CA ALA A 454 35.47 -20.95 23.41
C ALA A 454 35.50 -19.47 23.09
N LEU A 455 35.23 -19.13 21.82
CA LEU A 455 35.32 -17.77 21.27
C LEU A 455 33.98 -17.38 20.67
N THR A 456 33.68 -16.10 20.81
CA THR A 456 32.53 -15.47 20.14
C THR A 456 33.02 -14.31 19.30
N THR A 457 32.72 -14.34 18.00
CA THR A 457 32.87 -13.21 17.10
C THR A 457 31.58 -12.42 17.11
N ILE A 458 31.68 -11.15 17.39
CA ILE A 458 30.55 -10.21 17.43
C ILE A 458 30.75 -9.21 16.30
N SER A 459 29.71 -8.93 15.53
CA SER A 459 29.70 -7.90 14.50
C SER A 459 28.55 -6.94 14.77
N ILE A 460 28.82 -5.64 14.73
CA ILE A 460 27.81 -4.58 14.83
C ILE A 460 27.71 -3.84 13.50
N ALA A 461 26.49 -3.43 13.13
CA ALA A 461 26.24 -2.55 12.01
C ALA A 461 26.28 -1.09 12.49
N ILE A 462 26.91 -0.23 11.69
CA ILE A 462 27.09 1.19 11.97
C ILE A 462 26.32 1.98 10.91
N MET A 463 25.40 2.82 11.34
CA MET A 463 24.70 3.76 10.47
C MET A 463 25.42 5.12 10.49
N ARG A 464 25.70 5.67 9.30
CA ARG A 464 26.34 6.98 9.17
C ARG A 464 25.67 7.77 8.04
N GLY A 465 25.32 9.02 8.31
CA GLY A 465 24.72 9.91 7.30
C GLY A 465 24.22 11.21 7.88
N GLY A 466 23.57 11.17 9.04
CA GLY A 466 23.00 12.37 9.66
C GLY A 466 21.75 12.88 8.93
N GLY A 467 21.40 14.14 9.19
CA GLY A 467 20.23 14.79 8.61
C GLY A 467 18.96 14.63 9.47
N VAL A 468 17.87 15.19 8.95
CA VAL A 468 16.54 15.16 9.59
C VAL A 468 15.57 14.47 8.65
N SER A 469 14.73 13.60 9.18
CA SER A 469 13.66 12.96 8.42
C SER A 469 12.41 13.83 8.42
N ASP A 470 11.82 14.00 7.24
CA ASP A 470 10.48 14.55 7.11
C ASP A 470 9.43 13.48 7.45
N PRO A 471 8.27 13.87 7.99
CA PRO A 471 7.16 12.95 8.09
C PRO A 471 6.68 12.55 6.67
N LEU A 472 6.49 11.25 6.42
CA LEU A 472 5.98 10.76 5.14
C LEU A 472 4.46 11.01 5.05
N THR A 473 4.07 12.29 4.94
CA THR A 473 2.68 12.69 4.74
C THR A 473 2.33 12.51 3.26
N LEU A 474 1.26 11.79 2.99
CA LEU A 474 0.81 11.55 1.63
C LEU A 474 0.29 12.85 1.00
N PRO A 475 0.62 13.14 -0.27
CA PRO A 475 0.00 14.22 -1.00
C PRO A 475 -1.50 13.95 -1.16
N GLY A 476 -2.30 15.01 -1.10
CA GLY A 476 -3.73 14.95 -1.37
C GLY A 476 -4.00 14.54 -2.82
N ARG A 477 -5.25 14.21 -3.12
CA ARG A 477 -5.70 14.06 -4.50
C ARG A 477 -5.62 15.39 -5.25
N LEU A 478 -5.31 15.31 -6.53
CA LEU A 478 -5.21 16.48 -7.42
C LEU A 478 -6.54 16.79 -8.13
N GLY A 479 -7.39 15.77 -8.29
CA GLY A 479 -8.71 15.91 -8.92
C GLY A 479 -9.70 16.73 -8.09
N LEU A 480 -10.85 17.06 -8.70
CA LEU A 480 -11.86 17.96 -8.14
C LEU A 480 -12.52 17.47 -6.83
N GLY A 481 -12.31 16.21 -6.44
CA GLY A 481 -12.97 15.60 -5.28
C GLY A 481 -14.41 15.16 -5.57
N GLN A 482 -15.11 14.70 -4.55
CA GLN A 482 -16.52 14.31 -4.69
C GLN A 482 -17.40 15.53 -4.97
N GLY A 483 -18.07 15.45 -6.08
CA GLY A 483 -19.21 16.16 -6.59
C GLY A 483 -19.55 17.56 -6.09
N SER A 484 -19.42 18.52 -6.96
CA SER A 484 -20.28 19.71 -6.90
C SER A 484 -21.62 19.36 -7.54
N GLU A 485 -22.64 19.10 -6.74
CA GLU A 485 -24.01 19.16 -7.25
C GLU A 485 -24.29 20.59 -7.70
N GLY A 486 -24.63 20.79 -8.96
CA GLY A 486 -25.08 22.09 -9.48
C GLY A 486 -26.40 22.48 -8.83
N GLY A 487 -26.32 23.13 -7.67
CA GLY A 487 -27.48 23.62 -6.94
C GLY A 487 -28.11 24.84 -7.56
N GLY A 488 -28.87 24.69 -8.63
CA GLY A 488 -29.65 25.76 -9.24
C GLY A 488 -30.81 25.21 -10.05
N SER A 489 -31.90 25.98 -10.21
CA SER A 489 -32.95 25.59 -11.15
C SER A 489 -32.39 25.72 -12.57
N VAL A 490 -32.48 24.64 -13.36
CA VAL A 490 -32.11 24.67 -14.77
C VAL A 490 -33.12 25.52 -15.50
N PRO A 491 -32.70 26.59 -16.21
CA PRO A 491 -33.62 27.37 -17.05
C PRO A 491 -34.22 26.44 -18.12
N ALA A 492 -35.50 26.55 -18.34
CA ALA A 492 -36.19 25.74 -19.32
C ALA A 492 -35.93 26.28 -20.73
N ASN A 493 -35.55 25.38 -21.63
CA ASN A 493 -35.55 25.64 -23.07
C ASN A 493 -36.97 25.48 -23.59
N GLU A 494 -37.61 26.58 -23.96
CA GLU A 494 -38.93 26.54 -24.60
C GLU A 494 -38.78 26.13 -26.05
N LEU A 495 -39.39 24.99 -26.40
CA LEU A 495 -39.35 24.44 -27.74
C LEU A 495 -40.40 25.07 -28.64
N ALA A 496 -40.00 25.52 -29.81
CA ALA A 496 -40.86 26.11 -30.80
C ALA A 496 -41.87 25.11 -31.39
N THR A 497 -42.90 25.62 -32.04
CA THR A 497 -43.87 24.81 -32.77
C THR A 497 -44.00 25.30 -34.20
N GLN A 498 -43.87 24.38 -35.15
CA GLN A 498 -44.10 24.60 -36.56
C GLN A 498 -45.29 23.74 -37.00
N LEU A 499 -46.39 24.37 -37.31
CA LEU A 499 -47.59 23.68 -37.82
C LEU A 499 -47.84 24.10 -39.27
N GLY A 500 -47.75 23.12 -40.17
CA GLY A 500 -48.01 23.32 -41.58
C GLY A 500 -49.50 23.57 -41.90
N GLY A 501 -49.75 24.24 -42.99
CA GLY A 501 -51.10 24.44 -43.49
C GLY A 501 -51.90 25.61 -42.95
N ARG A 502 -51.32 26.45 -42.08
CA ARG A 502 -52.00 27.68 -41.61
C ARG A 502 -51.59 28.89 -42.43
N THR A 503 -52.58 29.72 -42.72
CA THR A 503 -52.36 31.01 -43.38
C THR A 503 -51.55 31.94 -42.47
N GLY A 504 -50.45 32.47 -42.95
CA GLY A 504 -49.61 33.42 -42.22
C GLY A 504 -48.51 32.77 -41.35
N LEU A 505 -48.34 31.47 -41.34
CA LEU A 505 -47.18 30.83 -40.72
C LEU A 505 -45.98 30.82 -41.68
N PRO A 506 -44.73 30.90 -41.15
CA PRO A 506 -43.52 30.81 -41.94
C PRO A 506 -43.42 29.45 -42.65
N ALA A 507 -42.58 29.36 -43.68
CA ALA A 507 -42.21 28.11 -44.29
C ALA A 507 -41.51 27.18 -43.26
N TYR A 508 -41.55 25.88 -43.53
CA TYR A 508 -40.86 24.92 -42.69
C TYR A 508 -39.34 25.20 -42.67
N ASP A 509 -38.78 25.24 -41.48
CA ASP A 509 -37.36 25.42 -41.24
C ASP A 509 -36.83 24.17 -40.49
N GLU A 510 -35.97 23.43 -41.17
CA GLU A 510 -35.36 22.21 -40.61
C GLU A 510 -34.36 22.47 -39.50
N ASN A 511 -33.84 23.69 -39.39
CA ASN A 511 -32.87 24.08 -38.38
C ASN A 511 -33.53 24.60 -37.07
N LEU A 512 -34.85 24.72 -37.05
CA LEU A 512 -35.57 25.14 -35.87
C LEU A 512 -35.87 23.97 -34.95
N ASP A 513 -35.31 24.02 -33.76
CA ASP A 513 -35.61 23.05 -32.71
C ASP A 513 -37.05 23.18 -32.22
N GLY A 514 -37.64 22.07 -31.81
CA GLY A 514 -39.00 22.02 -31.33
C GLY A 514 -39.84 20.98 -32.08
N PHE A 515 -41.15 21.16 -31.98
CA PHE A 515 -42.11 20.27 -32.64
C PHE A 515 -42.51 20.81 -34.03
N SER A 516 -42.45 19.94 -35.01
CA SER A 516 -43.00 20.16 -36.34
C SER A 516 -44.07 19.12 -36.67
N GLY A 517 -45.22 19.56 -37.20
CA GLY A 517 -46.30 18.66 -37.62
C GLY A 517 -47.19 19.22 -38.73
N ASN A 518 -47.88 18.33 -39.40
CA ASN A 518 -48.87 18.71 -40.41
C ASN A 518 -50.12 19.22 -39.72
N TYR A 519 -50.66 20.29 -40.26
CA TYR A 519 -51.88 20.89 -39.71
C TYR A 519 -53.14 20.41 -40.41
N SER A 520 -53.09 20.10 -41.68
CA SER A 520 -54.24 19.69 -42.46
C SER A 520 -53.84 18.85 -43.69
N GLN A 521 -54.46 17.68 -43.82
CA GLN A 521 -54.26 16.81 -44.99
C GLN A 521 -54.72 17.43 -46.31
N ASN A 522 -55.53 18.46 -46.23
CA ASN A 522 -56.05 19.16 -47.44
C ASN A 522 -55.19 20.32 -47.90
N ASN A 523 -54.08 20.61 -47.22
CA ASN A 523 -53.17 21.67 -47.59
C ASN A 523 -52.01 21.12 -48.41
N PRO A 524 -51.79 21.64 -49.63
CA PRO A 524 -50.70 21.16 -50.49
C PRO A 524 -49.28 21.40 -49.91
N ASN A 525 -49.18 22.28 -48.91
CA ASN A 525 -47.90 22.54 -48.24
C ASN A 525 -47.71 21.71 -46.96
N ALA A 526 -48.69 20.86 -46.58
CA ALA A 526 -48.63 20.08 -45.36
C ALA A 526 -47.47 19.06 -45.37
N GLU A 527 -47.13 18.52 -46.52
CA GLU A 527 -46.01 17.60 -46.70
C GLU A 527 -44.65 18.21 -46.41
N GLN A 528 -44.52 19.53 -46.37
CA GLN A 528 -43.29 20.27 -46.04
C GLN A 528 -43.01 20.31 -44.54
N PHE A 529 -43.96 19.90 -43.70
CA PHE A 529 -43.84 19.88 -42.26
C PHE A 529 -43.86 18.44 -41.75
N PRO A 530 -42.70 17.79 -41.69
CA PRO A 530 -42.61 16.41 -41.18
C PRO A 530 -42.99 16.40 -39.70
N ARG A 531 -43.65 15.31 -39.25
CA ARG A 531 -43.97 15.11 -37.85
C ARG A 531 -42.71 14.71 -37.08
N ARG A 532 -42.12 15.65 -36.34
CA ARG A 532 -40.88 15.44 -35.59
C ARG A 532 -40.82 16.34 -34.39
N LEU A 533 -40.08 15.87 -33.37
CA LEU A 533 -39.67 16.68 -32.22
C LEU A 533 -38.15 16.66 -32.14
N ILE A 534 -37.52 17.82 -32.04
CA ILE A 534 -36.08 17.99 -31.89
C ILE A 534 -35.84 18.88 -30.67
N ALA A 535 -34.97 18.41 -29.79
CA ALA A 535 -34.45 19.20 -28.68
C ALA A 535 -32.99 19.60 -28.97
N PRO A 536 -32.58 20.83 -28.69
CA PRO A 536 -31.18 21.21 -28.77
C PRO A 536 -30.38 20.49 -27.69
N ALA A 537 -29.09 20.27 -27.93
CA ALA A 537 -28.20 19.74 -26.91
C ALA A 537 -26.89 20.51 -26.90
N ALA A 538 -26.45 20.92 -25.74
CA ALA A 538 -25.15 21.55 -25.57
C ALA A 538 -24.01 20.59 -25.97
N GLU A 539 -23.00 21.10 -26.63
CA GLU A 539 -21.79 20.34 -26.93
C GLU A 539 -21.01 20.05 -25.62
N ILE A 540 -20.50 18.84 -25.49
CA ILE A 540 -19.64 18.48 -24.36
C ILE A 540 -18.26 19.09 -24.59
N PRO A 541 -17.74 19.95 -23.68
CA PRO A 541 -16.41 20.51 -23.82
C PRO A 541 -15.33 19.41 -23.85
N ALA A 542 -14.30 19.63 -24.67
CA ALA A 542 -13.21 18.67 -24.83
C ALA A 542 -12.52 18.37 -23.48
N GLU A 543 -12.39 19.38 -22.62
CA GLU A 543 -11.77 19.26 -21.29
C GLU A 543 -12.53 18.31 -20.36
N GLN A 544 -13.84 18.09 -20.61
CA GLN A 544 -14.67 17.17 -19.83
C GLN A 544 -14.80 15.79 -20.47
N ARG A 545 -14.39 15.63 -21.73
CA ARG A 545 -14.48 14.40 -22.50
C ARG A 545 -13.15 13.65 -22.58
N ASP A 546 -12.08 14.40 -22.82
CA ASP A 546 -10.74 13.84 -23.02
C ASP A 546 -10.12 13.47 -21.66
N GLU A 547 -9.10 12.60 -21.65
CA GLU A 547 -8.39 12.21 -20.44
C GLU A 547 -7.78 13.44 -19.74
N GLU A 548 -8.03 13.59 -18.44
CA GLU A 548 -7.43 14.64 -17.61
C GLU A 548 -6.14 14.11 -16.97
N LEU A 549 -5.04 14.77 -17.26
CA LEU A 549 -3.72 14.46 -16.72
C LEU A 549 -3.33 15.51 -15.68
N LEU A 550 -3.07 15.09 -14.45
CA LEU A 550 -2.67 15.94 -13.34
C LEU A 550 -1.34 15.45 -12.80
N ASP A 551 -0.42 16.36 -12.49
CA ASP A 551 0.89 16.03 -11.96
C ASP A 551 1.26 16.82 -10.72
N ALA A 552 2.02 16.19 -9.83
CA ALA A 552 2.60 16.81 -8.65
C ALA A 552 3.95 16.19 -8.32
N SER A 553 4.82 16.97 -7.69
CA SER A 553 6.11 16.51 -7.22
C SER A 553 6.26 16.75 -5.73
N VAL A 554 6.77 15.78 -4.99
CA VAL A 554 7.01 15.88 -3.56
C VAL A 554 8.40 15.34 -3.23
N LEU A 555 9.13 16.09 -2.41
CA LEU A 555 10.44 15.68 -1.89
C LEU A 555 10.32 15.38 -0.39
N TYR A 556 10.83 14.22 0.02
CA TYR A 556 10.94 13.80 1.42
C TYR A 556 12.42 13.63 1.78
N ARG A 557 12.83 14.25 2.87
CA ARG A 557 14.15 14.02 3.44
C ARG A 557 14.16 12.77 4.29
N VAL A 558 15.21 11.96 4.13
CA VAL A 558 15.47 10.77 4.93
C VAL A 558 16.72 11.01 5.76
N GLY A 559 16.54 11.23 7.06
CA GLY A 559 17.65 11.31 8.01
C GLY A 559 18.18 9.93 8.35
N ILE A 560 19.48 9.77 8.29
CA ILE A 560 20.18 8.54 8.67
C ILE A 560 20.73 8.73 10.10
N PRO A 561 20.54 7.79 11.02
CA PRO A 561 21.22 7.83 12.30
C PRO A 561 22.73 8.03 12.16
N ASN A 562 23.35 8.63 13.14
CA ASN A 562 24.80 8.86 13.15
C ASN A 562 25.40 8.13 14.34
N ASP A 563 25.59 6.82 14.19
CA ASP A 563 26.17 5.97 15.20
C ASP A 563 27.64 6.36 15.49
N LEU A 564 28.10 6.05 16.69
CA LEU A 564 29.49 6.36 17.07
C LEU A 564 30.47 5.50 16.28
N LEU A 565 31.42 6.14 15.61
CA LEU A 565 32.56 5.52 14.95
C LEU A 565 33.73 6.50 14.97
N GLU A 566 34.75 6.20 15.74
CA GLU A 566 36.01 6.92 15.87
C GLU A 566 37.14 5.92 15.69
N LEU A 567 38.15 6.28 14.86
CA LEU A 567 39.26 5.41 14.46
C LEU A 567 40.60 6.05 14.82
#